data_8dd7b7a5ff1537d9b779dc9a89e0682c
#
_entry.id   8dd7b7a5ff1537d9b779dc9a89e0682c
#
_cell.length_a   1.000
_cell.length_b   1.000
_cell.length_c   1.000
_cell.angle_alpha   90.00
_cell.angle_beta   90.00
_cell.angle_gamma   90.00
#
_symmetry.space_group_name_H-M   'P 1'
#
loop_
_entity.id
_entity.type
_entity.pdbx_description
1 polymer ?
#
loop_
_entity_poly.entity_id
_entity_poly.type
_entity_poly.pdbx_seq_one_letter_code
_entity_poly.pdbx_strand_id
1 'polypeptide(L)'
;MMCALRHNCRRRRLHHFRRSRNIIAKHIILRAAQYIIPPKGDTTVFDFLSKKDRTPPALPDGTERRRYTITGQVQGVGFRYRARYAAQTLDLTGWVQNEDDGSVTLEVQGDPDKFMSLFAMIQKSDYIQITGIRSRDIPPDPWERGFSVKG
;
A
#
# COMPACT_ATOMS: atom_id res chain seq x y z
N MET A 1 16.27 71.77 7.54
CA MET A 1 17.05 71.45 8.71
C MET A 1 17.19 69.93 8.83
N MET A 2 18.42 69.47 8.62
CA MET A 2 19.10 68.37 9.32
C MET A 2 18.39 67.06 9.36
N CYS A 3 18.91 65.96 9.03
CA CYS A 3 20.23 65.42 8.76
C CYS A 3 20.00 63.94 8.47
N ALA A 4 20.36 63.44 7.36
CA ALA A 4 20.29 62.01 7.10
C ALA A 4 21.47 61.56 6.28
N LEU A 5 22.40 60.97 6.93
CA LEU A 5 23.48 60.21 6.31
C LEU A 5 23.96 59.19 7.34
N ARG A 6 23.74 57.91 6.99
CA ARG A 6 24.60 56.76 7.38
C ARG A 6 23.81 55.48 7.42
N HIS A 7 23.82 54.74 6.32
CA HIS A 7 23.74 53.27 6.36
C HIS A 7 24.11 52.69 4.99
N ASN A 8 25.40 52.73 4.72
CA ASN A 8 25.84 51.90 3.57
C ASN A 8 27.28 51.43 3.81
N CYS A 9 27.42 50.46 4.70
CA CYS A 9 28.70 49.76 4.84
C CYS A 9 28.59 48.50 5.69
N ARG A 10 27.86 47.49 5.25
CA ARG A 10 27.97 46.12 5.83
C ARG A 10 27.31 45.01 4.99
N ARG A 11 27.46 45.05 3.64
CA ARG A 11 26.99 43.92 2.80
C ARG A 11 28.04 43.38 1.84
N ARG A 12 29.32 43.36 2.18
CA ARG A 12 30.34 42.78 1.30
C ARG A 12 31.29 41.77 1.93
N ARG A 13 30.88 41.03 2.96
CA ARG A 13 31.80 40.04 3.57
C ARG A 13 31.19 38.68 3.90
N LEU A 14 30.13 38.25 3.21
CA LEU A 14 29.49 36.94 3.49
C LEU A 14 29.41 36.01 2.25
N HIS A 15 29.93 36.39 1.09
CA HIS A 15 29.86 35.52 -0.10
C HIS A 15 31.08 34.64 -0.37
N HIS A 16 32.17 34.78 0.37
CA HIS A 16 33.40 34.02 0.12
C HIS A 16 33.58 32.75 0.99
N PHE A 17 32.76 32.54 1.99
CA PHE A 17 32.94 31.39 2.92
C PHE A 17 32.09 30.16 2.59
N ARG A 18 31.17 30.25 1.65
CA ARG A 18 30.28 29.13 1.27
C ARG A 18 30.82 28.21 0.15
N ARG A 19 31.86 28.59 -0.54
CA ARG A 19 32.43 27.78 -1.66
C ARG A 19 33.47 26.74 -1.21
N SER A 20 34.10 26.92 -0.08
CA SER A 20 35.19 26.04 0.39
C SER A 20 34.72 24.75 1.05
N ARG A 21 33.48 24.70 1.59
CA ARG A 21 32.97 23.50 2.30
C ARG A 21 32.52 22.35 1.38
N ASN A 22 32.21 22.67 0.12
CA ASN A 22 31.74 21.66 -0.83
C ASN A 22 32.89 20.90 -1.56
N ILE A 23 34.10 21.43 -1.55
CA ILE A 23 35.24 20.78 -2.22
C ILE A 23 35.84 19.72 -1.30
N ILE A 24 35.93 19.99 0.00
CA ILE A 24 36.46 19.05 0.98
C ILE A 24 35.49 17.86 1.17
N ALA A 25 34.18 18.11 1.21
CA ALA A 25 33.17 17.06 1.30
C ALA A 25 33.17 16.13 0.08
N LYS A 26 33.35 16.68 -1.14
CA LYS A 26 33.46 15.87 -2.37
C LYS A 26 34.71 15.00 -2.40
N HIS A 27 35.85 15.48 -1.90
CA HIS A 27 37.07 14.67 -1.84
C HIS A 27 37.04 13.57 -0.79
N ILE A 28 36.36 13.78 0.34
CA ILE A 28 36.18 12.75 1.36
C ILE A 28 35.23 11.66 0.86
N ILE A 29 34.16 12.02 0.16
CA ILE A 29 33.18 11.05 -0.37
C ILE A 29 33.81 10.24 -1.53
N LEU A 30 34.62 10.85 -2.38
CA LEU A 30 35.33 10.10 -3.46
C LEU A 30 36.42 9.17 -2.93
N ARG A 31 37.10 9.50 -1.82
CA ARG A 31 38.07 8.59 -1.19
C ARG A 31 37.43 7.46 -0.42
N ALA A 32 36.26 7.66 0.16
CA ALA A 32 35.47 6.60 0.81
C ALA A 32 34.93 5.58 -0.21
N ALA A 33 34.60 6.02 -1.42
CA ALA A 33 34.13 5.14 -2.49
C ALA A 33 35.24 4.21 -3.08
N GLN A 34 36.52 4.54 -2.89
CA GLN A 34 37.62 3.70 -3.34
C GLN A 34 38.00 2.58 -2.35
N TYR A 35 37.48 2.61 -1.13
CA TYR A 35 37.77 1.60 -0.09
C TYR A 35 36.69 0.51 0.05
N ILE A 36 35.61 0.58 -0.73
CA ILE A 36 34.51 -0.40 -0.71
C ILE A 36 34.41 -1.09 -2.08
N ILE A 37 35.53 -1.57 -2.61
CA ILE A 37 35.51 -2.63 -3.62
C ILE A 37 35.95 -3.90 -2.88
N PRO A 38 35.03 -4.82 -2.55
CA PRO A 38 35.42 -6.11 -1.99
C PRO A 38 36.21 -6.90 -3.03
N PRO A 39 37.20 -7.71 -2.63
CA PRO A 39 37.94 -8.55 -3.54
C PRO A 39 37.01 -9.48 -4.29
N LYS A 40 37.26 -9.69 -5.59
CA LYS A 40 36.52 -10.62 -6.45
C LYS A 40 36.50 -12.00 -5.80
N GLY A 41 35.37 -12.41 -5.26
CA GLY A 41 35.24 -13.79 -4.72
C GLY A 41 34.16 -14.02 -3.67
N ASP A 42 33.58 -13.01 -3.03
CA ASP A 42 32.56 -13.24 -2.01
C ASP A 42 31.14 -12.82 -2.49
N THR A 43 30.36 -13.82 -2.83
CA THR A 43 28.95 -13.76 -3.21
C THR A 43 28.04 -13.30 -2.05
N THR A 44 28.57 -13.14 -0.85
CA THR A 44 27.83 -12.87 0.39
C THR A 44 27.27 -11.44 0.52
N VAL A 45 27.87 -10.45 -0.15
CA VAL A 45 27.39 -9.04 -0.05
C VAL A 45 26.17 -8.81 -0.92
N PHE A 46 26.06 -9.51 -2.07
CA PHE A 46 24.90 -9.44 -2.94
C PHE A 46 23.68 -10.16 -2.35
N ASP A 47 23.89 -11.23 -1.59
CA ASP A 47 22.81 -11.94 -0.88
C ASP A 47 22.24 -11.12 0.28
N PHE A 48 23.06 -10.32 0.96
CA PHE A 48 22.59 -9.43 2.02
C PHE A 48 21.71 -8.28 1.48
N LEU A 49 22.04 -7.76 0.29
CA LEU A 49 21.24 -6.71 -0.37
C LEU A 49 20.01 -7.27 -1.10
N SER A 50 19.99 -8.57 -1.41
CA SER A 50 18.88 -9.25 -2.09
C SER A 50 17.82 -9.78 -1.12
N LYS A 51 18.14 -10.02 0.14
CA LYS A 51 17.18 -10.21 1.22
C LYS A 51 16.66 -8.83 1.64
N LYS A 52 15.80 -8.26 0.81
CA LYS A 52 14.90 -7.20 1.23
C LYS A 52 14.09 -7.79 2.39
N ASP A 53 14.43 -7.44 3.62
CA ASP A 53 13.63 -7.74 4.80
C ASP A 53 12.23 -7.14 4.53
N ARG A 54 11.35 -8.00 3.99
CA ARG A 54 9.95 -7.64 3.77
C ARG A 54 9.26 -7.75 5.12
N THR A 55 9.52 -6.77 5.97
CA THR A 55 8.68 -6.58 7.14
C THR A 55 7.26 -6.34 6.63
N PRO A 56 6.27 -7.17 7.03
CA PRO A 56 4.90 -6.94 6.60
C PRO A 56 4.46 -5.55 7.04
N PRO A 57 3.78 -4.79 6.18
CA PRO A 57 3.26 -3.49 6.56
C PRO A 57 2.25 -3.65 7.71
N ALA A 58 2.27 -2.71 8.64
CA ALA A 58 1.30 -2.68 9.72
C ALA A 58 -0.12 -2.52 9.13
N LEU A 59 -1.03 -3.37 9.59
CA LEU A 59 -2.45 -3.22 9.28
C LEU A 59 -3.07 -2.18 10.23
N PRO A 60 -4.10 -1.44 9.80
CA PRO A 60 -4.88 -0.60 10.69
C PRO A 60 -5.45 -1.40 11.87
N ASP A 61 -5.52 -0.78 13.05
CA ASP A 61 -6.11 -1.41 14.23
C ASP A 61 -7.56 -1.81 13.96
N GLY A 62 -7.96 -2.99 14.43
CA GLY A 62 -9.31 -3.53 14.22
C GLY A 62 -9.55 -4.11 12.82
N THR A 63 -8.52 -4.25 11.97
CA THR A 63 -8.66 -4.92 10.67
C THR A 63 -9.04 -6.38 10.86
N GLU A 64 -10.17 -6.79 10.29
CA GLU A 64 -10.60 -8.19 10.21
C GLU A 64 -10.54 -8.68 8.76
N ARG A 65 -10.42 -10.00 8.60
CA ARG A 65 -10.57 -10.68 7.31
C ARG A 65 -11.55 -11.83 7.44
N ARG A 66 -12.53 -11.87 6.53
CA ARG A 66 -13.55 -12.90 6.47
C ARG A 66 -13.67 -13.49 5.09
N ARG A 67 -13.87 -14.81 5.06
CA ARG A 67 -14.26 -15.52 3.86
C ARG A 67 -15.75 -15.87 3.94
N TYR A 68 -16.46 -15.53 2.87
CA TYR A 68 -17.87 -15.83 2.69
C TYR A 68 -18.04 -16.82 1.53
N THR A 69 -18.89 -17.83 1.74
CA THR A 69 -19.44 -18.66 0.67
C THR A 69 -20.90 -18.28 0.51
N ILE A 70 -21.24 -17.83 -0.69
CA ILE A 70 -22.54 -17.22 -0.99
C ILE A 70 -23.25 -18.09 -2.03
N THR A 71 -24.47 -18.53 -1.71
CA THR A 71 -25.30 -19.38 -2.55
C THR A 71 -26.55 -18.65 -3.02
N GLY A 72 -27.12 -19.09 -4.15
CA GLY A 72 -28.29 -18.49 -4.76
C GLY A 72 -28.08 -18.15 -6.22
N GLN A 73 -28.88 -17.24 -6.77
CA GLN A 73 -28.67 -16.69 -8.10
C GLN A 73 -27.59 -15.59 -8.03
N VAL A 74 -26.33 -16.02 -8.00
CA VAL A 74 -25.18 -15.13 -7.77
C VAL A 74 -24.16 -15.16 -8.93
N GLN A 75 -24.23 -16.16 -9.81
CA GLN A 75 -23.38 -16.21 -11.00
C GLN A 75 -24.16 -15.76 -12.25
N GLY A 76 -23.45 -15.15 -13.21
CA GLY A 76 -24.06 -14.63 -14.45
C GLY A 76 -24.88 -13.35 -14.31
N VAL A 77 -25.11 -12.88 -13.08
CA VAL A 77 -25.98 -11.71 -12.76
C VAL A 77 -25.22 -10.45 -12.35
N GLY A 78 -23.90 -10.43 -12.59
CA GLY A 78 -23.07 -9.28 -12.29
C GLY A 78 -22.60 -9.18 -10.81
N PHE A 79 -22.74 -10.24 -10.02
CA PHE A 79 -22.35 -10.29 -8.63
C PHE A 79 -20.89 -9.86 -8.41
N ARG A 80 -19.95 -10.48 -9.13
CA ARG A 80 -18.51 -10.18 -8.99
C ARG A 80 -18.16 -8.73 -9.29
N TYR A 81 -18.81 -8.15 -10.30
CA TYR A 81 -18.63 -6.73 -10.64
C TYR A 81 -19.12 -5.81 -9.50
N ARG A 82 -20.31 -6.10 -8.97
CA ARG A 82 -20.87 -5.31 -7.85
C ARG A 82 -20.08 -5.47 -6.57
N ALA A 83 -19.63 -6.67 -6.26
CA ALA A 83 -18.77 -6.93 -5.11
C ALA A 83 -17.46 -6.12 -5.19
N ARG A 84 -16.82 -6.12 -6.35
CA ARG A 84 -15.62 -5.29 -6.59
C ARG A 84 -15.92 -3.80 -6.42
N TYR A 85 -16.97 -3.30 -7.03
CA TYR A 85 -17.35 -1.90 -6.93
C TYR A 85 -17.64 -1.48 -5.49
N ALA A 86 -18.45 -2.28 -4.78
CA ALA A 86 -18.81 -2.01 -3.40
C ALA A 86 -17.58 -2.04 -2.46
N ALA A 87 -16.71 -3.03 -2.62
CA ALA A 87 -15.48 -3.14 -1.84
C ALA A 87 -14.56 -1.93 -2.07
N GLN A 88 -14.37 -1.51 -3.32
CA GLN A 88 -13.58 -0.31 -3.65
C GLN A 88 -14.19 0.98 -3.07
N THR A 89 -15.51 1.11 -3.09
CA THR A 89 -16.21 2.27 -2.51
C THR A 89 -16.05 2.34 -0.98
N LEU A 90 -15.91 1.19 -0.33
CA LEU A 90 -15.79 1.07 1.12
C LEU A 90 -14.34 0.97 1.60
N ASP A 91 -13.35 1.07 0.71
CA ASP A 91 -11.92 0.87 1.00
C ASP A 91 -11.62 -0.49 1.62
N LEU A 92 -12.32 -1.53 1.16
CA LEU A 92 -12.07 -2.91 1.55
C LEU A 92 -11.14 -3.60 0.54
N THR A 93 -10.28 -4.48 1.03
CA THR A 93 -9.38 -5.29 0.20
C THR A 93 -9.84 -6.74 0.15
N GLY A 94 -9.33 -7.51 -0.83
CA GLY A 94 -9.66 -8.92 -0.98
C GLY A 94 -9.96 -9.34 -2.40
N TRP A 95 -10.83 -10.32 -2.55
CA TRP A 95 -11.16 -10.87 -3.87
C TRP A 95 -12.51 -11.60 -3.88
N VAL A 96 -13.05 -11.78 -5.08
CA VAL A 96 -14.28 -12.55 -5.34
C VAL A 96 -14.06 -13.53 -6.50
N GLN A 97 -14.60 -14.73 -6.36
CA GLN A 97 -14.47 -15.82 -7.33
C GLN A 97 -15.76 -16.62 -7.46
N ASN A 98 -16.08 -17.03 -8.69
CA ASN A 98 -17.12 -18.05 -8.92
C ASN A 98 -16.55 -19.43 -8.65
N GLU A 99 -17.34 -20.27 -8.03
CA GLU A 99 -17.02 -21.67 -7.80
C GLU A 99 -17.79 -22.56 -8.80
N ASP A 100 -17.29 -23.77 -9.04
CA ASP A 100 -17.88 -24.71 -9.99
C ASP A 100 -19.28 -25.23 -9.56
N ASP A 101 -19.55 -25.20 -8.25
CA ASP A 101 -20.84 -25.59 -7.66
C ASP A 101 -21.94 -24.53 -7.79
N GLY A 102 -21.66 -23.41 -8.49
CA GLY A 102 -22.58 -22.29 -8.65
C GLY A 102 -22.54 -21.28 -7.51
N SER A 103 -21.81 -21.53 -6.44
CA SER A 103 -21.60 -20.57 -5.36
C SER A 103 -20.57 -19.49 -5.77
N VAL A 104 -20.47 -18.47 -4.93
CA VAL A 104 -19.43 -17.44 -5.02
C VAL A 104 -18.65 -17.40 -3.73
N THR A 105 -17.33 -17.46 -3.82
CA THR A 105 -16.42 -17.18 -2.70
C THR A 105 -16.04 -15.71 -2.73
N LEU A 106 -16.18 -15.06 -1.57
CA LEU A 106 -15.81 -13.67 -1.34
C LEU A 106 -14.89 -13.60 -0.12
N GLU A 107 -13.65 -13.18 -0.31
CA GLU A 107 -12.79 -12.77 0.81
C GLU A 107 -12.75 -11.26 0.90
N VAL A 108 -12.91 -10.74 2.09
CA VAL A 108 -12.90 -9.30 2.35
C VAL A 108 -12.10 -9.01 3.62
N GLN A 109 -11.29 -7.97 3.55
CA GLN A 109 -10.46 -7.49 4.64
C GLN A 109 -10.62 -5.99 4.81
N GLY A 110 -10.68 -5.54 6.06
CA GLY A 110 -10.79 -4.14 6.44
C GLY A 110 -11.56 -3.96 7.73
N ASP A 111 -12.22 -2.82 7.85
CA ASP A 111 -13.09 -2.49 8.98
C ASP A 111 -14.35 -3.37 8.95
N PRO A 112 -14.61 -4.19 9.99
CA PRO A 112 -15.75 -5.11 10.05
C PRO A 112 -17.11 -4.40 9.98
N ASP A 113 -17.22 -3.15 10.43
CA ASP A 113 -18.47 -2.39 10.40
C ASP A 113 -18.93 -2.11 8.94
N LYS A 114 -18.00 -2.16 7.99
CA LYS A 114 -18.29 -1.97 6.57
C LYS A 114 -18.78 -3.24 5.86
N PHE A 115 -18.63 -4.42 6.46
CA PHE A 115 -19.00 -5.67 5.79
C PHE A 115 -20.50 -5.79 5.52
N MET A 116 -21.34 -5.30 6.43
CA MET A 116 -22.79 -5.27 6.19
C MET A 116 -23.17 -4.30 5.07
N SER A 117 -22.49 -3.16 5.00
CA SER A 117 -22.68 -2.18 3.92
C SER A 117 -22.27 -2.73 2.55
N LEU A 118 -21.20 -3.55 2.49
CA LEU A 118 -20.80 -4.27 1.29
C LEU A 118 -21.94 -5.12 0.72
N PHE A 119 -22.55 -5.97 1.56
CA PHE A 119 -23.67 -6.82 1.15
C PHE A 119 -24.91 -5.99 0.76
N ALA A 120 -25.22 -4.95 1.50
CA ALA A 120 -26.32 -4.06 1.16
C ALA A 120 -26.14 -3.39 -0.23
N MET A 121 -24.90 -3.03 -0.60
CA MET A 121 -24.60 -2.48 -1.93
C MET A 121 -24.69 -3.54 -3.03
N ILE A 122 -24.28 -4.78 -2.77
CA ILE A 122 -24.37 -5.89 -3.73
C ILE A 122 -25.86 -6.20 -4.01
N GLN A 123 -26.68 -6.27 -2.97
CA GLN A 123 -28.09 -6.65 -3.05
C GLN A 123 -29.01 -5.58 -3.66
N LYS A 124 -28.52 -4.37 -3.96
CA LYS A 124 -29.29 -3.35 -4.69
C LYS A 124 -29.70 -3.78 -6.10
N SER A 125 -29.31 -4.95 -6.58
CA SER A 125 -29.69 -5.50 -7.89
C SER A 125 -30.83 -6.48 -7.76
N ASP A 126 -31.90 -6.28 -8.51
CA ASP A 126 -33.05 -7.20 -8.55
C ASP A 126 -32.71 -8.57 -9.14
N TYR A 127 -31.58 -8.67 -9.86
CA TYR A 127 -31.11 -9.92 -10.49
C TYR A 127 -30.28 -10.81 -9.55
N ILE A 128 -29.80 -10.27 -8.41
CA ILE A 128 -29.00 -11.02 -7.44
C ILE A 128 -29.90 -11.51 -6.32
N GLN A 129 -30.04 -12.85 -6.23
CA GLN A 129 -30.82 -13.48 -5.18
C GLN A 129 -29.91 -14.36 -4.33
N ILE A 130 -29.59 -13.90 -3.12
CA ILE A 130 -28.79 -14.64 -2.16
C ILE A 130 -29.72 -15.51 -1.32
N THR A 131 -29.53 -16.83 -1.38
CA THR A 131 -30.32 -17.80 -0.58
C THR A 131 -29.57 -18.27 0.67
N GLY A 132 -28.25 -18.10 0.71
CA GLY A 132 -27.46 -18.45 1.86
C GLY A 132 -26.10 -17.78 1.89
N ILE A 133 -25.65 -17.46 3.09
CA ILE A 133 -24.29 -16.93 3.35
C ILE A 133 -23.71 -17.72 4.50
N ARG A 134 -22.54 -18.33 4.27
CA ARG A 134 -21.70 -18.89 5.32
C ARG A 134 -20.44 -18.04 5.42
N SER A 135 -20.02 -17.73 6.64
CA SER A 135 -18.82 -16.95 6.88
C SER A 135 -17.86 -17.67 7.81
N ARG A 136 -16.58 -17.40 7.66
CA ARG A 136 -15.53 -17.79 8.59
C ARG A 136 -14.48 -16.69 8.67
N ASP A 137 -13.99 -16.45 9.87
CA ASP A 137 -12.87 -15.55 10.10
C ASP A 137 -11.58 -16.24 9.65
N ILE A 138 -10.71 -15.48 9.00
CA ILE A 138 -9.40 -15.92 8.55
C ILE A 138 -8.35 -14.86 8.93
N PRO A 139 -7.07 -15.24 9.08
CA PRO A 139 -6.03 -14.28 9.41
C PRO A 139 -5.95 -13.16 8.37
N PRO A 140 -5.83 -11.89 8.80
CA PRO A 140 -5.57 -10.78 7.90
C PRO A 140 -4.25 -10.96 7.14
N ASP A 141 -4.23 -10.53 5.88
CA ASP A 141 -3.04 -10.56 5.04
C ASP A 141 -2.48 -9.14 4.89
N PRO A 142 -1.32 -8.83 5.50
CA PRO A 142 -0.72 -7.50 5.42
C PRO A 142 -0.22 -7.14 4.02
N TRP A 143 -0.16 -8.10 3.10
CA TRP A 143 0.26 -7.89 1.71
C TRP A 143 -0.91 -7.71 0.73
N GLU A 144 -2.14 -7.96 1.17
CA GLU A 144 -3.33 -7.78 0.33
C GLU A 144 -3.46 -6.31 -0.10
N ARG A 145 -3.66 -6.07 -1.40
CA ARG A 145 -3.76 -4.73 -1.97
C ARG A 145 -4.96 -4.64 -2.91
N GLY A 146 -5.90 -3.77 -2.55
CA GLY A 146 -7.08 -3.53 -3.36
C GLY A 146 -8.04 -4.72 -3.39
N PHE A 147 -9.00 -4.67 -4.31
CA PHE A 147 -10.00 -5.72 -4.46
C PHE A 147 -10.00 -6.27 -5.90
N SER A 148 -9.88 -7.59 -6.05
CA SER A 148 -9.74 -8.26 -7.33
C SER A 148 -10.87 -9.25 -7.63
N VAL A 149 -11.06 -9.55 -8.90
CA VAL A 149 -11.93 -10.64 -9.39
C VAL A 149 -11.04 -11.76 -9.88
N LYS A 150 -11.24 -12.97 -9.34
CA LYS A 150 -10.53 -14.19 -9.73
C LYS A 150 -11.40 -15.05 -10.61
N GLY A 151 -10.76 -15.87 -11.47
CA GLY A 151 -11.43 -16.86 -12.32
C GLY A 151 -11.83 -16.34 -13.67
#